data_cb92ca3023a76b3578554e895243965f
#
_entry.id   cb92ca3023a76b3578554e895243965f
#
_cell.length_a   1.000
_cell.length_b   1.000
_cell.length_c   1.000
_cell.angle_alpha   90.00
_cell.angle_beta   90.00
_cell.angle_gamma   90.00
#
_symmetry.space_group_name_H-M   'P 1'
#
loop_
_entity.id
_entity.type
_entity.pdbx_description
1 polymer ?
#
loop_
_entity_poly.entity_id
_entity_poly.type
_entity_poly.pdbx_seq_one_letter_code
_entity_poly.pdbx_strand_id
1 'polypeptide(L)'
;MTPSAPPEVASLRTTVLFIDDNPADLDFWSHALRECSSAYSTLTATDIKSGLQLYQSQKVDCVILDLDLSGESGFEALFKLVPNRHRPSIPVVVLTKLPYPNLHNLVLHNGAFACLHKQQHSARDLDMAIQNAIASILPA
;
A
#
# COMPACT_ATOMS: atom_id res chain seq x y z
N MET A 1 -24.77 -24.02 17.52
CA MET A 1 -24.23 -22.66 17.53
C MET A 1 -23.16 -22.55 16.48
N THR A 2 -23.32 -21.57 15.63
CA THR A 2 -22.26 -21.29 14.67
C THR A 2 -21.19 -20.47 15.36
N PRO A 3 -19.98 -20.95 15.46
CA PRO A 3 -18.92 -20.14 16.04
C PRO A 3 -18.66 -18.92 15.19
N SER A 4 -18.16 -17.88 15.80
CA SER A 4 -17.59 -16.77 15.06
C SER A 4 -16.53 -17.30 14.12
N ALA A 5 -16.18 -16.52 13.09
CA ALA A 5 -15.14 -16.92 12.15
C ALA A 5 -13.90 -17.42 12.89
N PRO A 6 -13.35 -18.58 12.51
CA PRO A 6 -12.15 -19.08 13.17
C PRO A 6 -11.01 -18.06 13.06
N PRO A 7 -10.08 -18.02 14.03
CA PRO A 7 -8.94 -17.13 13.96
C PRO A 7 -8.16 -17.24 12.64
N GLU A 8 -8.10 -18.42 12.07
CA GLU A 8 -7.42 -18.66 10.80
C GLU A 8 -8.04 -17.86 9.65
N VAL A 9 -9.38 -17.72 9.64
CA VAL A 9 -10.06 -16.93 8.62
C VAL A 9 -9.71 -15.47 8.77
N ALA A 10 -9.68 -14.95 9.99
CA ALA A 10 -9.29 -13.57 10.26
C ALA A 10 -7.83 -13.33 9.86
N SER A 11 -6.93 -14.31 10.11
CA SER A 11 -5.51 -14.17 9.75
C SER A 11 -5.26 -14.29 8.25
N LEU A 12 -6.25 -14.76 7.47
CA LEU A 12 -6.15 -14.82 6.01
C LEU A 12 -6.53 -13.50 5.34
N ARG A 13 -7.03 -12.50 6.09
CA ARG A 13 -7.30 -11.19 5.53
C ARG A 13 -6.01 -10.52 5.12
N THR A 14 -6.08 -9.81 4.00
CA THR A 14 -4.98 -9.02 3.50
C THR A 14 -5.05 -7.64 4.13
N THR A 15 -4.03 -7.28 4.90
CA THR A 15 -3.97 -5.97 5.55
C THR A 15 -3.13 -5.03 4.70
N VAL A 16 -3.75 -3.93 4.29
CA VAL A 16 -3.14 -2.92 3.42
C VAL A 16 -3.02 -1.61 4.20
N LEU A 17 -1.81 -1.07 4.27
CA LEU A 17 -1.53 0.20 4.92
C LEU A 17 -1.44 1.29 3.86
N PHE A 18 -2.29 2.33 4.00
CA PHE A 18 -2.25 3.51 3.14
C PHE A 18 -1.51 4.63 3.87
N ILE A 19 -0.52 5.22 3.22
CA ILE A 19 0.18 6.40 3.72
C ILE A 19 -0.05 7.54 2.73
N ASP A 20 -0.81 8.55 3.15
CA ASP A 20 -1.24 9.66 2.31
C ASP A 20 -1.64 10.81 3.22
N ASP A 21 -1.17 12.02 2.98
CA ASP A 21 -1.47 13.15 3.86
C ASP A 21 -2.85 13.77 3.62
N ASN A 22 -3.58 13.30 2.62
CA ASN A 22 -4.93 13.78 2.32
C ASN A 22 -5.98 12.84 2.92
N PRO A 23 -6.68 13.23 4.01
CA PRO A 23 -7.67 12.35 4.64
C PRO A 23 -8.81 11.94 3.71
N ALA A 24 -9.22 12.81 2.80
CA ALA A 24 -10.29 12.49 1.84
C ALA A 24 -9.86 11.40 0.88
N ASP A 25 -8.61 11.44 0.41
CA ASP A 25 -8.08 10.39 -0.47
C ASP A 25 -7.91 9.08 0.28
N LEU A 26 -7.45 9.13 1.52
CA LEU A 26 -7.34 7.94 2.37
C LEU A 26 -8.70 7.26 2.52
N ASP A 27 -9.72 8.05 2.83
CA ASP A 27 -11.07 7.54 3.02
C ASP A 27 -11.60 6.93 1.72
N PHE A 28 -11.45 7.64 0.62
CA PHE A 28 -11.94 7.20 -0.69
C PHE A 28 -11.29 5.88 -1.11
N TRP A 29 -9.96 5.83 -1.12
CA TRP A 29 -9.25 4.68 -1.65
C TRP A 29 -9.33 3.46 -0.74
N SER A 30 -9.26 3.64 0.58
CA SER A 30 -9.39 2.53 1.51
C SER A 30 -10.77 1.92 1.46
N HIS A 31 -11.80 2.75 1.39
CA HIS A 31 -13.20 2.29 1.28
C HIS A 31 -13.43 1.56 -0.05
N ALA A 32 -12.97 2.17 -1.15
CA ALA A 32 -13.14 1.56 -2.47
C ALA A 32 -12.44 0.21 -2.59
N LEU A 33 -11.28 0.07 -1.97
CA LEU A 33 -10.57 -1.21 -1.95
C LEU A 33 -11.36 -2.27 -1.16
N ARG A 34 -11.90 -1.91 0.00
CA ARG A 34 -12.71 -2.84 0.79
C ARG A 34 -13.98 -3.26 0.05
N GLU A 35 -14.51 -2.41 -0.83
CA GLU A 35 -15.64 -2.77 -1.69
C GLU A 35 -15.26 -3.77 -2.77
N CYS A 36 -13.99 -3.81 -3.18
CA CYS A 36 -13.52 -4.80 -4.15
C CYS A 36 -13.52 -6.21 -3.56
N SER A 37 -13.23 -6.33 -2.27
CA SER A 37 -13.17 -7.65 -1.61
C SER A 37 -13.29 -7.50 -0.10
N SER A 38 -14.09 -8.36 0.52
CA SER A 38 -14.21 -8.44 1.97
C SER A 38 -12.94 -9.01 2.63
N ALA A 39 -12.00 -9.54 1.82
CA ALA A 39 -10.75 -10.07 2.34
C ALA A 39 -9.77 -8.96 2.75
N TYR A 40 -10.03 -7.70 2.37
CA TYR A 40 -9.16 -6.59 2.73
C TYR A 40 -9.48 -6.02 4.10
N SER A 41 -8.42 -5.78 4.87
CA SER A 41 -8.44 -4.95 6.06
C SER A 41 -7.51 -3.77 5.80
N THR A 42 -7.93 -2.55 6.12
CA THR A 42 -7.16 -1.36 5.79
C THR A 42 -6.73 -0.58 7.02
N LEU A 43 -5.50 -0.08 6.98
CA LEU A 43 -4.95 0.85 7.96
C LEU A 43 -4.59 2.12 7.21
N THR A 44 -4.70 3.26 7.87
CA THR A 44 -4.40 4.55 7.25
C THR A 44 -3.48 5.38 8.13
N ALA A 45 -2.58 6.13 7.50
CA ALA A 45 -1.69 7.06 8.17
C ALA A 45 -1.55 8.32 7.32
N THR A 46 -1.49 9.48 7.98
CA THR A 46 -1.42 10.76 7.27
C THR A 46 0.00 11.29 7.16
N ASP A 47 0.99 10.61 7.73
CA ASP A 47 2.40 10.99 7.63
C ASP A 47 3.29 9.75 7.69
N ILE A 48 4.56 9.96 7.37
CA ILE A 48 5.53 8.86 7.31
C ILE A 48 5.72 8.22 8.69
N LYS A 49 5.84 9.04 9.72
CA LYS A 49 6.10 8.55 11.09
C LYS A 49 5.00 7.62 11.56
N SER A 50 3.74 8.06 11.43
CA SER A 50 2.58 7.25 11.81
C SER A 50 2.50 5.98 10.97
N GLY A 51 2.78 6.09 9.67
CA GLY A 51 2.77 4.95 8.78
C GLY A 51 3.81 3.90 9.16
N LEU A 52 5.03 4.34 9.46
CA LEU A 52 6.09 3.42 9.88
C LEU A 52 5.79 2.78 11.24
N GLN A 53 5.16 3.53 12.16
CA GLN A 53 4.74 2.97 13.44
C GLN A 53 3.72 1.86 13.26
N LEU A 54 2.73 2.07 12.39
CA LEU A 54 1.75 1.03 12.08
C LEU A 54 2.40 -0.17 11.41
N TYR A 55 3.31 0.07 10.47
CA TYR A 55 4.03 -0.99 9.80
C TYR A 55 4.83 -1.87 10.78
N GLN A 56 5.41 -1.25 11.81
CA GLN A 56 6.21 -1.97 12.80
C GLN A 56 5.36 -2.68 13.86
N SER A 57 4.17 -2.16 14.16
CA SER A 57 3.33 -2.68 15.26
C SER A 57 2.22 -3.61 14.79
N GLN A 58 1.87 -3.59 13.51
CA GLN A 58 0.79 -4.38 12.95
C GLN A 58 1.34 -5.29 11.85
N LYS A 59 0.64 -6.40 11.60
CA LYS A 59 0.96 -7.20 10.44
C LYS A 59 0.42 -6.49 9.20
N VAL A 60 1.30 -6.13 8.27
CA VAL A 60 0.95 -5.44 7.03
C VAL A 60 1.42 -6.28 5.85
N ASP A 61 0.52 -6.51 4.90
CA ASP A 61 0.82 -7.34 3.73
C ASP A 61 1.24 -6.51 2.51
N CYS A 62 0.79 -5.26 2.43
CA CYS A 62 1.13 -4.36 1.33
C CYS A 62 0.98 -2.92 1.79
N VAL A 63 1.86 -2.04 1.32
CA VAL A 63 1.78 -0.60 1.60
C VAL A 63 1.42 0.14 0.33
N ILE A 64 0.42 1.02 0.43
CA ILE A 64 0.05 1.96 -0.63
C ILE A 64 0.58 3.31 -0.20
N LEU A 65 1.51 3.85 -0.98
CA LEU A 65 2.25 5.05 -0.61
C LEU A 65 2.01 6.17 -1.60
N ASP A 66 1.58 7.33 -1.10
CA ASP A 66 1.57 8.55 -1.89
C ASP A 66 2.94 9.23 -1.73
N LEU A 67 3.50 9.68 -2.85
CA LEU A 67 4.77 10.39 -2.84
C LEU A 67 4.62 11.87 -2.53
N ASP A 68 3.42 12.41 -2.71
CA ASP A 68 3.12 13.84 -2.49
C ASP A 68 2.65 14.04 -1.05
N LEU A 69 3.60 14.02 -0.13
CA LEU A 69 3.33 14.23 1.30
C LEU A 69 3.76 15.63 1.71
N SER A 70 2.87 16.37 2.34
CA SER A 70 3.13 17.75 2.76
C SER A 70 4.34 17.83 3.69
N GLY A 71 5.37 18.56 3.26
CA GLY A 71 6.56 18.76 4.06
C GLY A 71 7.48 17.55 4.19
N GLU A 72 7.16 16.45 3.52
CA GLU A 72 7.94 15.22 3.59
C GLU A 72 8.09 14.61 2.20
N SER A 73 9.18 13.89 1.98
CA SER A 73 9.39 13.18 0.73
C SER A 73 8.87 11.75 0.83
N GLY A 74 7.94 11.40 -0.06
CA GLY A 74 7.47 10.03 -0.17
C GLY A 74 8.58 9.05 -0.54
N PHE A 75 9.63 9.52 -1.22
CA PHE A 75 10.80 8.69 -1.51
C PHE A 75 11.54 8.28 -0.24
N GLU A 76 11.60 9.14 0.78
CA GLU A 76 12.16 8.77 2.07
C GLU A 76 11.39 7.62 2.69
N ALA A 77 10.07 7.67 2.64
CA ALA A 77 9.24 6.57 3.13
C ALA A 77 9.52 5.29 2.36
N LEU A 78 9.65 5.39 1.03
CA LEU A 78 9.96 4.23 0.21
C LEU A 78 11.30 3.61 0.60
N PHE A 79 12.34 4.43 0.81
CA PHE A 79 13.64 3.93 1.24
C PHE A 79 13.58 3.23 2.60
N LYS A 80 12.77 3.75 3.51
CA LYS A 80 12.61 3.15 4.84
C LYS A 80 11.82 1.85 4.80
N LEU A 81 10.84 1.74 3.90
CA LEU A 81 10.05 0.53 3.72
C LEU A 81 10.80 -0.54 2.93
N VAL A 82 11.58 -0.12 1.93
CA VAL A 82 12.32 -1.02 1.05
C VAL A 82 13.79 -0.59 1.05
N PRO A 83 14.53 -0.85 2.14
CA PRO A 83 15.94 -0.49 2.21
C PRO A 83 16.80 -1.26 1.22
N ASN A 84 16.40 -2.46 0.83
CA ASN A 84 17.06 -3.22 -0.21
C ASN A 84 16.10 -3.44 -1.38
N ARG A 85 16.24 -2.62 -2.42
CA ARG A 85 15.36 -2.67 -3.61
C ARG A 85 15.43 -3.99 -4.37
N HIS A 86 16.50 -4.76 -4.20
CA HIS A 86 16.68 -6.06 -4.84
C HIS A 86 16.00 -7.19 -4.07
N ARG A 87 15.71 -6.97 -2.79
CA ARG A 87 15.04 -7.94 -1.93
C ARG A 87 14.01 -7.22 -1.05
N PRO A 88 12.90 -6.73 -1.65
CA PRO A 88 11.87 -6.08 -0.86
C PRO A 88 11.24 -7.07 0.13
N SER A 89 11.15 -6.66 1.39
CA SER A 89 10.48 -7.47 2.41
C SER A 89 8.99 -7.18 2.50
N ILE A 90 8.55 -6.06 1.91
CA ILE A 90 7.15 -5.65 1.86
C ILE A 90 6.84 -5.10 0.47
N PRO A 91 5.74 -5.53 -0.17
CA PRO A 91 5.37 -4.91 -1.43
C PRO A 91 4.83 -3.51 -1.21
N VAL A 92 5.34 -2.57 -1.99
CA VAL A 92 4.89 -1.17 -1.98
C VAL A 92 4.31 -0.82 -3.34
N VAL A 93 3.08 -0.35 -3.36
CA VAL A 93 2.44 0.20 -4.56
C VAL A 93 2.31 1.70 -4.35
N VAL A 94 2.89 2.48 -5.27
CA VAL A 94 2.78 3.93 -5.23
C VAL A 94 1.45 4.32 -5.88
N LEU A 95 0.71 5.20 -5.21
CA LEU A 95 -0.57 5.72 -5.69
C LEU A 95 -0.53 7.23 -5.50
N THR A 96 -0.44 8.00 -6.59
CA THR A 96 -0.15 9.42 -6.50
C THR A 96 -0.86 10.23 -7.58
N LYS A 97 -1.01 11.55 -7.34
CA LYS A 97 -1.49 12.51 -8.33
C LYS A 97 -0.34 13.19 -9.09
N LEU A 98 0.90 12.93 -8.71
CA LEU A 98 2.04 13.61 -9.34
C LEU A 98 2.13 13.27 -10.82
N PRO A 99 2.24 14.29 -11.70
CA PRO A 99 2.13 14.09 -13.13
C PRO A 99 3.47 13.87 -13.85
N TYR A 100 4.53 13.53 -13.15
CA TYR A 100 5.87 13.48 -13.72
C TYR A 100 6.04 12.27 -14.65
N PRO A 101 6.48 12.46 -15.91
CA PRO A 101 6.49 11.37 -16.89
C PRO A 101 7.39 10.18 -16.51
N ASN A 102 8.49 10.43 -15.81
CA ASN A 102 9.44 9.37 -15.47
C ASN A 102 9.24 8.81 -14.07
N LEU A 103 8.19 9.24 -13.38
CA LEU A 103 7.97 8.86 -11.99
C LEU A 103 7.76 7.35 -11.84
N HIS A 104 7.03 6.75 -12.77
CA HIS A 104 6.77 5.31 -12.77
C HIS A 104 8.09 4.52 -12.72
N ASN A 105 8.99 4.79 -13.66
CA ASN A 105 10.27 4.10 -13.72
C ASN A 105 11.14 4.38 -12.49
N LEU A 106 11.09 5.61 -11.99
CA LEU A 106 11.90 6.01 -10.85
C LEU A 106 11.48 5.26 -9.58
N VAL A 107 10.18 5.15 -9.32
CA VAL A 107 9.73 4.44 -8.11
C VAL A 107 9.97 2.93 -8.22
N LEU A 108 9.80 2.34 -9.41
CA LEU A 108 10.11 0.94 -9.61
C LEU A 108 11.60 0.67 -9.40
N HIS A 109 12.45 1.55 -9.89
CA HIS A 109 13.90 1.44 -9.69
C HIS A 109 14.28 1.49 -8.21
N ASN A 110 13.49 2.19 -7.40
CA ASN A 110 13.74 2.34 -5.97
C ASN A 110 12.97 1.33 -5.11
N GLY A 111 12.44 0.30 -5.71
CA GLY A 111 11.90 -0.84 -4.98
C GLY A 111 10.40 -0.93 -4.88
N ALA A 112 9.64 0.03 -5.41
CA ALA A 112 8.19 -0.09 -5.50
C ALA A 112 7.83 -1.16 -6.53
N PHE A 113 6.78 -1.92 -6.26
CA PHE A 113 6.30 -2.94 -7.19
C PHE A 113 5.57 -2.31 -8.38
N ALA A 114 4.78 -1.27 -8.12
CA ALA A 114 3.97 -0.63 -9.14
C ALA A 114 3.76 0.83 -8.80
N CYS A 115 3.40 1.62 -9.81
CA CYS A 115 3.04 3.03 -9.65
C CYS A 115 1.74 3.29 -10.38
N LEU A 116 0.71 3.69 -9.62
CA LEU A 116 -0.60 4.02 -10.15
C LEU A 116 -0.88 5.51 -9.98
N HIS A 117 -1.65 6.06 -10.91
CA HIS A 117 -2.05 7.47 -10.86
C HIS A 117 -3.51 7.58 -10.42
N LYS A 118 -3.76 8.38 -9.38
CA LYS A 118 -5.08 8.51 -8.77
C LYS A 118 -6.19 8.92 -9.74
N GLN A 119 -5.84 9.63 -10.82
CA GLN A 119 -6.80 10.11 -11.81
C GLN A 119 -6.95 9.21 -13.02
N GLN A 120 -6.08 8.21 -13.17
CA GLN A 120 -6.05 7.33 -14.34
C GLN A 120 -6.38 5.89 -14.03
N HIS A 121 -6.30 5.50 -12.77
CA HIS A 121 -6.50 4.13 -12.34
C HIS A 121 -7.67 4.02 -11.38
N SER A 122 -8.34 2.88 -11.40
CA SER A 122 -9.49 2.58 -10.54
C SER A 122 -9.07 1.78 -9.32
N ALA A 123 -10.01 1.60 -8.39
CA ALA A 123 -9.80 0.71 -7.24
C ALA A 123 -9.57 -0.73 -7.68
N ARG A 124 -10.17 -1.17 -8.79
CA ARG A 124 -9.92 -2.50 -9.34
C ARG A 124 -8.47 -2.64 -9.83
N ASP A 125 -7.93 -1.58 -10.46
CA ASP A 125 -6.52 -1.56 -10.86
C ASP A 125 -5.62 -1.67 -9.64
N LEU A 126 -5.99 -0.98 -8.55
CA LEU A 126 -5.25 -1.05 -7.29
C LEU A 126 -5.32 -2.46 -6.70
N ASP A 127 -6.50 -3.08 -6.68
CA ASP A 127 -6.68 -4.44 -6.21
C ASP A 127 -5.77 -5.42 -6.97
N MET A 128 -5.76 -5.33 -8.30
CA MET A 128 -4.90 -6.17 -9.13
C MET A 128 -3.42 -5.94 -8.84
N ALA A 129 -3.02 -4.69 -8.69
CA ALA A 129 -1.63 -4.35 -8.37
C ALA A 129 -1.21 -4.92 -7.02
N ILE A 130 -2.09 -4.84 -6.02
CA ILE A 130 -1.82 -5.39 -4.68
C ILE A 130 -1.65 -6.91 -4.75
N GLN A 131 -2.56 -7.61 -5.43
CA GLN A 131 -2.48 -9.06 -5.55
C GLN A 131 -1.19 -9.50 -6.23
N ASN A 132 -0.81 -8.84 -7.31
CA ASN A 132 0.42 -9.14 -8.03
C ASN A 132 1.65 -8.79 -7.18
N ALA A 133 1.60 -7.69 -6.44
CA ALA A 133 2.70 -7.27 -5.58
C ALA A 133 2.97 -8.28 -4.46
N ILE A 134 1.92 -8.74 -3.81
CA ILE A 134 2.04 -9.72 -2.74
C ILE A 134 2.58 -11.04 -3.30
N ALA A 135 2.07 -11.47 -4.45
CA ALA A 135 2.54 -12.71 -5.08
C ALA A 135 4.03 -12.65 -5.44
N SER A 136 4.54 -11.45 -5.77
CA SER A 136 5.95 -11.28 -6.16
C SER A 136 6.93 -11.50 -5.02
N ILE A 137 6.48 -11.38 -3.76
CA ILE A 137 7.34 -11.51 -2.57
C ILE A 137 7.22 -12.88 -1.94
N LEU A 138 6.14 -13.61 -2.19
CA LEU A 138 5.98 -14.94 -1.64
C LEU A 138 7.10 -15.88 -2.11
N PRO A 139 7.60 -16.74 -1.23
CA PRO A 139 8.60 -17.72 -1.66
C PRO A 139 8.04 -18.63 -2.74
N ALA A 140 8.89 -19.00 -3.65
CA ALA A 140 8.54 -19.89 -4.75
C ALA A 140 8.13 -21.28 -4.26
#